data_87841ae1991be756d70184972090b935
#
_entry.id   87841ae1991be756d70184972090b935
#
_cell.length_a   1.000
_cell.length_b   1.000
_cell.length_c   1.000
_cell.angle_alpha   90.00
_cell.angle_beta   90.00
_cell.angle_gamma   90.00
#
_symmetry.space_group_name_H-M   'P 1'
#
loop_
_entity.id
_entity.type
_entity.pdbx_description
1 polymer ?
#
loop_
_entity_poly.entity_id
_entity_poly.type
_entity_poly.pdbx_seq_one_letter_code
_entity_poly.pdbx_strand_id
1 'polypeptide(L)'
;MKISGRTKIFAAVLLLGTMFEARTLFAQGQSLSNTPGTTRLIELGSRRVHVHDPSTIIKCGDEYWVFYTGRGVPSFHSKDLVDWKPGPPVFTNAPAWTEKTVPNHRGIGYWAPDIIHLGDRYLLYYAVSVFGKNTSAIGLATNPTLDPGGTNYGWTDQGMVISSTNSDRFNTIDPAISQDSDGNVWLAFGSYWSGIKLIQLDPSSGKRIATNSPMYSLAANDSIEASYIYHHDGFYYLFVNWGQCCRGTNSTYEIRVGRSKKMTGPYLDKDGVDMVAGGGSLILGTEGAFIGPGHAGIITEGSNDWFSCHFYDGTRRGLSALAILPLQWDAGGWPEIHRK
;
A
#
# COMPACT_ATOMS: atom_id res chain seq x y z
N MET A 1 40.07 4.31 41.73
CA MET A 1 39.39 3.06 41.40
C MET A 1 38.85 3.23 39.95
N LYS A 2 39.55 2.62 38.99
CA LYS A 2 39.27 2.73 37.55
C LYS A 2 38.46 1.50 37.11
N ILE A 3 37.31 1.71 36.48
CA ILE A 3 36.61 0.71 35.64
C ILE A 3 35.88 1.52 34.58
N SER A 4 36.36 1.50 33.41
CA SER A 4 36.19 0.70 32.22
C SER A 4 35.14 1.28 31.27
N GLY A 5 35.64 2.05 30.31
CA GLY A 5 34.90 2.56 29.16
C GLY A 5 35.25 1.84 27.84
N ARG A 6 35.18 0.50 27.77
CA ARG A 6 35.59 -0.23 26.56
C ARG A 6 34.50 -1.02 25.84
N THR A 7 33.28 -1.09 26.35
CA THR A 7 32.25 -1.99 25.77
C THR A 7 31.34 -1.33 24.75
N LYS A 8 31.35 0.01 24.61
CA LYS A 8 30.44 0.71 23.69
C LYS A 8 31.00 0.95 22.26
N ILE A 9 32.29 0.79 22.06
CA ILE A 9 32.92 1.10 20.76
C ILE A 9 32.80 -0.06 19.77
N PHE A 10 32.77 -1.31 20.24
CA PHE A 10 32.67 -2.48 19.34
C PHE A 10 31.30 -2.65 18.66
N ALA A 11 30.20 -2.31 19.33
CA ALA A 11 28.87 -2.44 18.73
C ALA A 11 28.60 -1.39 17.66
N ALA A 12 29.14 -0.17 17.83
CA ALA A 12 29.00 0.90 16.84
C ALA A 12 29.83 0.65 15.57
N VAL A 13 31.00 0.03 15.69
CA VAL A 13 31.86 -0.30 14.55
C VAL A 13 31.27 -1.45 13.73
N LEU A 14 30.63 -2.44 14.35
CA LEU A 14 29.97 -3.54 13.61
C LEU A 14 28.72 -3.06 12.85
N LEU A 15 27.94 -2.15 13.45
CA LEU A 15 26.77 -1.55 12.76
C LEU A 15 27.20 -0.63 11.59
N LEU A 16 28.27 0.12 11.74
CA LEU A 16 28.82 0.96 10.66
C LEU A 16 29.41 0.10 9.53
N GLY A 17 30.05 -1.02 9.84
CA GLY A 17 30.57 -1.95 8.85
C GLY A 17 29.48 -2.58 8.00
N THR A 18 28.41 -3.05 8.62
CA THR A 18 27.27 -3.65 7.89
C THR A 18 26.47 -2.63 7.08
N MET A 19 26.36 -1.37 7.56
CA MET A 19 25.76 -0.29 6.77
C MET A 19 26.62 0.09 5.56
N PHE A 20 27.93 0.04 5.68
CA PHE A 20 28.84 0.39 4.59
C PHE A 20 28.86 -0.70 3.51
N GLU A 21 28.84 -1.97 3.89
CA GLU A 21 28.76 -3.09 2.94
C GLU A 21 27.41 -3.13 2.20
N ALA A 22 26.28 -2.89 2.88
CA ALA A 22 24.98 -2.80 2.24
C ALA A 22 24.89 -1.63 1.24
N ARG A 23 25.45 -0.46 1.60
CA ARG A 23 25.53 0.72 0.71
C ARG A 23 26.38 0.46 -0.53
N THR A 24 27.45 -0.31 -0.41
CA THR A 24 28.31 -0.67 -1.55
C THR A 24 27.62 -1.66 -2.50
N LEU A 25 26.78 -2.58 -1.99
CA LEU A 25 25.99 -3.51 -2.78
C LEU A 25 24.91 -2.79 -3.61
N PHE A 26 24.23 -1.79 -3.03
CA PHE A 26 23.23 -1.00 -3.75
C PHE A 26 23.83 -0.10 -4.84
N ALA A 27 25.07 0.40 -4.64
CA ALA A 27 25.76 1.23 -5.64
C ALA A 27 26.15 0.45 -6.92
N GLN A 28 26.12 -0.87 -6.90
CA GLN A 28 26.49 -1.72 -8.04
C GLN A 28 25.29 -2.26 -8.83
N GLY A 29 24.05 -1.81 -8.55
CA GLY A 29 22.84 -2.25 -9.25
C GLY A 29 22.51 -3.73 -9.00
N GLN A 30 23.00 -4.32 -7.91
CA GLN A 30 22.66 -5.70 -7.53
C GLN A 30 21.25 -5.76 -6.94
N SER A 31 20.51 -6.81 -7.29
CA SER A 31 19.20 -7.13 -6.73
C SER A 31 19.24 -7.20 -5.20
N LEU A 32 18.23 -6.63 -4.54
CA LEU A 32 18.04 -6.76 -3.09
C LEU A 32 17.97 -8.23 -2.71
N SER A 33 18.83 -8.66 -1.80
CA SER A 33 18.85 -10.05 -1.32
C SER A 33 18.17 -10.17 0.05
N ASN A 34 17.41 -11.24 0.28
CA ASN A 34 16.82 -11.55 1.58
C ASN A 34 17.84 -12.09 2.59
N THR A 35 19.09 -11.58 2.57
CA THR A 35 20.04 -11.92 3.62
C THR A 35 19.59 -11.30 4.96
N PRO A 36 19.86 -11.95 6.10
CA PRO A 36 19.45 -11.44 7.40
C PRO A 36 19.91 -10.00 7.68
N GLY A 37 21.09 -9.62 7.21
CA GLY A 37 21.62 -8.25 7.37
C GLY A 37 20.85 -7.23 6.53
N THR A 38 20.62 -7.51 5.26
CA THR A 38 19.85 -6.63 4.35
C THR A 38 18.40 -6.47 4.81
N THR A 39 17.74 -7.56 5.15
CA THR A 39 16.37 -7.55 5.68
C THR A 39 16.23 -6.65 6.91
N ARG A 40 17.16 -6.79 7.87
CA ARG A 40 17.15 -5.97 9.09
C ARG A 40 17.38 -4.49 8.80
N LEU A 41 18.23 -4.14 7.84
CA LEU A 41 18.46 -2.74 7.45
C LEU A 41 17.22 -2.12 6.81
N ILE A 42 16.55 -2.83 5.91
CA ILE A 42 15.32 -2.39 5.27
C ILE A 42 14.22 -2.18 6.32
N GLU A 43 14.01 -3.14 7.22
CA GLU A 43 13.03 -3.03 8.31
C GLU A 43 13.31 -1.83 9.22
N LEU A 44 14.56 -1.63 9.68
CA LEU A 44 14.93 -0.52 10.55
C LEU A 44 14.87 0.84 9.82
N GLY A 45 15.17 0.89 8.53
CA GLY A 45 15.08 2.10 7.72
C GLY A 45 13.63 2.52 7.52
N SER A 46 12.79 1.60 7.08
CA SER A 46 11.38 1.85 6.81
C SER A 46 10.61 2.32 8.05
N ARG A 47 10.90 1.79 9.25
CA ARG A 47 10.28 2.23 10.53
C ARG A 47 10.51 3.70 10.88
N ARG A 48 11.45 4.38 10.23
CA ARG A 48 11.68 5.82 10.42
C ARG A 48 10.74 6.68 9.59
N VAL A 49 10.11 6.10 8.59
CA VAL A 49 9.22 6.78 7.64
C VAL A 49 7.81 6.84 8.23
N HIS A 50 7.34 8.06 8.49
CA HIS A 50 5.98 8.26 8.98
C HIS A 50 5.00 8.25 7.81
N VAL A 51 4.24 7.18 7.68
CA VAL A 51 3.20 7.02 6.67
C VAL A 51 1.93 6.43 7.29
N HIS A 52 0.80 6.73 6.71
CA HIS A 52 -0.48 6.07 6.94
C HIS A 52 -1.09 5.73 5.58
N ASP A 53 -1.66 4.54 5.43
CA ASP A 53 -2.21 4.03 4.17
C ASP A 53 -1.22 4.20 3.00
N PRO A 54 -0.05 3.54 3.06
CA PRO A 54 0.91 3.62 1.97
C PRO A 54 0.37 2.95 0.71
N SER A 55 0.64 3.54 -0.44
CA SER A 55 0.46 2.89 -1.74
C SER A 55 1.37 1.66 -1.87
N THR A 56 1.13 0.86 -2.88
CA THR A 56 2.16 -0.04 -3.41
C THR A 56 3.46 0.74 -3.64
N ILE A 57 4.60 0.17 -3.22
CA ILE A 57 5.92 0.73 -3.54
C ILE A 57 6.20 0.46 -5.02
N ILE A 58 6.54 1.50 -5.77
CA ILE A 58 6.77 1.41 -7.21
C ILE A 58 8.14 1.98 -7.58
N LYS A 59 8.72 1.47 -8.66
CA LYS A 59 10.01 1.92 -9.18
C LYS A 59 9.86 2.94 -10.29
N CYS A 60 10.71 3.98 -10.26
CA CYS A 60 10.93 4.91 -11.36
C CYS A 60 12.43 5.10 -11.54
N GLY A 61 12.99 4.60 -12.65
CA GLY A 61 14.43 4.52 -12.82
C GLY A 61 15.07 3.63 -11.75
N ASP A 62 16.02 4.19 -11.00
CA ASP A 62 16.74 3.53 -9.90
C ASP A 62 16.17 3.85 -8.51
N GLU A 63 15.03 4.54 -8.43
CA GLU A 63 14.41 4.94 -7.17
C GLU A 63 13.05 4.24 -6.93
N TYR A 64 12.78 3.89 -5.68
CA TYR A 64 11.53 3.41 -5.15
C TYR A 64 10.71 4.57 -4.62
N TRP A 65 9.41 4.57 -4.89
CA TRP A 65 8.47 5.60 -4.48
C TRP A 65 7.31 5.00 -3.71
N VAL A 66 6.87 5.69 -2.66
CA VAL A 66 5.65 5.38 -1.91
C VAL A 66 4.87 6.67 -1.68
N PHE A 67 3.57 6.60 -1.94
CA PHE A 67 2.61 7.68 -1.70
C PHE A 67 1.75 7.30 -0.50
N TYR A 68 1.17 8.27 0.22
CA TYR A 68 0.43 7.96 1.43
C TYR A 68 -0.66 8.99 1.74
N THR A 69 -1.57 8.64 2.67
CA THR A 69 -2.63 9.52 3.17
C THR A 69 -2.06 10.81 3.73
N GLY A 70 -2.53 11.94 3.19
CA GLY A 70 -2.09 13.23 3.69
C GLY A 70 -2.42 14.40 2.76
N ARG A 71 -1.84 15.56 3.08
CA ARG A 71 -2.06 16.79 2.34
C ARG A 71 -1.45 16.70 0.94
N GLY A 72 -2.31 16.70 -0.08
CA GLY A 72 -1.91 16.66 -1.49
C GLY A 72 -1.37 15.31 -1.95
N VAL A 73 -1.60 14.22 -1.22
CA VAL A 73 -0.98 12.90 -1.44
C VAL A 73 0.55 13.03 -1.39
N PRO A 74 1.14 13.09 -0.20
CA PRO A 74 2.59 13.20 -0.04
C PRO A 74 3.31 11.92 -0.46
N SER A 75 4.62 12.02 -0.69
CA SER A 75 5.46 10.91 -1.10
C SER A 75 6.77 10.83 -0.32
N PHE A 76 7.35 9.64 -0.33
CA PHE A 76 8.75 9.39 -0.02
C PHE A 76 9.40 8.62 -1.17
N HIS A 77 10.72 8.78 -1.33
CA HIS A 77 11.51 8.02 -2.28
C HIS A 77 12.82 7.50 -1.67
N SER A 78 13.33 6.40 -2.21
CA SER A 78 14.54 5.73 -1.73
C SER A 78 15.25 5.01 -2.88
N LYS A 79 16.58 4.89 -2.81
CA LYS A 79 17.36 4.06 -3.74
C LYS A 79 17.60 2.63 -3.24
N ASP A 80 17.31 2.37 -1.97
CA ASP A 80 17.74 1.15 -1.29
C ASP A 80 16.67 0.55 -0.33
N LEU A 81 15.46 1.12 -0.28
CA LEU A 81 14.39 0.81 0.66
C LEU A 81 14.76 1.04 2.15
N VAL A 82 15.94 1.59 2.43
CA VAL A 82 16.48 1.87 3.77
C VAL A 82 16.45 3.36 4.09
N ASP A 83 17.08 4.15 3.23
CA ASP A 83 17.21 5.60 3.39
C ASP A 83 16.12 6.30 2.54
N TRP A 84 15.03 6.70 3.19
CA TRP A 84 13.89 7.36 2.58
C TRP A 84 13.97 8.88 2.72
N LYS A 85 13.67 9.59 1.65
CA LYS A 85 13.63 11.05 1.58
C LYS A 85 12.23 11.52 1.21
N PRO A 86 11.75 12.65 1.76
CA PRO A 86 10.50 13.26 1.31
C PRO A 86 10.57 13.62 -0.18
N GLY A 87 9.53 13.26 -0.92
CA GLY A 87 9.29 13.70 -2.29
C GLY A 87 8.23 14.80 -2.35
N PRO A 88 7.98 15.38 -3.55
CA PRO A 88 6.92 16.34 -3.74
C PRO A 88 5.54 15.67 -3.60
N PRO A 89 4.53 16.40 -3.11
CA PRO A 89 3.15 15.91 -3.13
C PRO A 89 2.61 15.90 -4.58
N VAL A 90 1.61 15.06 -4.81
CA VAL A 90 0.90 15.00 -6.10
C VAL A 90 0.16 16.31 -6.38
N PHE A 91 -0.49 16.88 -5.36
CA PHE A 91 -1.28 18.10 -5.48
C PHE A 91 -0.80 19.19 -4.52
N THR A 92 -0.61 20.39 -5.05
CA THR A 92 -0.43 21.61 -4.26
C THR A 92 -1.74 22.37 -4.07
N ASN A 93 -2.70 22.18 -5.00
CA ASN A 93 -4.03 22.76 -4.97
C ASN A 93 -5.09 21.67 -5.13
N ALA A 94 -6.28 21.90 -4.57
CA ALA A 94 -7.38 20.94 -4.70
C ALA A 94 -7.90 20.90 -6.15
N PRO A 95 -8.07 19.71 -6.75
CA PRO A 95 -8.84 19.56 -7.97
C PRO A 95 -10.27 20.07 -7.80
N ALA A 96 -10.75 20.89 -8.73
CA ALA A 96 -12.01 21.64 -8.60
C ALA A 96 -13.26 20.74 -8.42
N TRP A 97 -13.19 19.50 -8.87
CA TRP A 97 -14.30 18.53 -8.78
C TRP A 97 -14.50 17.98 -7.36
N THR A 98 -13.47 17.98 -6.51
CA THR A 98 -13.49 17.29 -5.21
C THR A 98 -14.51 17.87 -4.25
N GLU A 99 -14.53 19.19 -4.09
CA GLU A 99 -15.50 19.88 -3.21
C GLU A 99 -16.94 19.74 -3.70
N LYS A 100 -17.13 19.73 -5.02
CA LYS A 100 -18.47 19.54 -5.62
C LYS A 100 -19.00 18.12 -5.39
N THR A 101 -18.13 17.12 -5.46
CA THR A 101 -18.53 15.70 -5.35
C THR A 101 -18.63 15.24 -3.91
N VAL A 102 -17.69 15.69 -3.06
CA VAL A 102 -17.62 15.33 -1.64
C VAL A 102 -17.57 16.62 -0.80
N PRO A 103 -18.70 17.29 -0.58
CA PRO A 103 -18.75 18.48 0.24
C PRO A 103 -18.23 18.21 1.66
N ASN A 104 -17.53 19.20 2.23
CA ASN A 104 -16.93 19.14 3.56
C ASN A 104 -15.75 18.17 3.72
N HIS A 105 -15.16 17.66 2.65
CA HIS A 105 -13.84 17.02 2.76
C HIS A 105 -12.79 18.07 3.19
N ARG A 106 -11.66 17.62 3.74
CA ARG A 106 -10.67 18.54 4.33
C ARG A 106 -9.71 19.13 3.28
N GLY A 107 -10.22 19.95 2.38
CA GLY A 107 -9.43 20.66 1.36
C GLY A 107 -8.62 19.71 0.49
N ILE A 108 -7.29 19.70 0.61
CA ILE A 108 -6.41 18.78 -0.13
C ILE A 108 -5.94 17.57 0.71
N GLY A 109 -6.69 17.19 1.74
CA GLY A 109 -6.43 15.96 2.52
C GLY A 109 -7.02 14.76 1.79
N TYR A 110 -6.18 13.99 1.09
CA TYR A 110 -6.57 12.81 0.34
C TYR A 110 -6.07 11.54 1.03
N TRP A 111 -6.80 10.43 0.80
CA TRP A 111 -6.60 9.19 1.55
C TRP A 111 -6.20 8.04 0.65
N ALA A 112 -5.45 7.10 1.25
CA ALA A 112 -5.17 5.77 0.75
C ALA A 112 -4.88 5.73 -0.76
N PRO A 113 -3.82 6.37 -1.23
CA PRO A 113 -3.47 6.32 -2.65
C PRO A 113 -2.95 4.94 -3.03
N ASP A 114 -3.16 4.56 -4.29
CA ASP A 114 -2.42 3.46 -4.90
C ASP A 114 -1.97 3.83 -6.32
N ILE A 115 -0.91 3.18 -6.82
CA ILE A 115 -0.24 3.59 -8.04
C ILE A 115 0.21 2.40 -8.88
N ILE A 116 0.10 2.54 -10.20
CA ILE A 116 0.62 1.59 -11.18
C ILE A 116 1.32 2.31 -12.32
N HIS A 117 2.31 1.67 -12.95
CA HIS A 117 2.93 2.11 -14.18
C HIS A 117 2.30 1.37 -15.37
N LEU A 118 1.62 2.08 -16.25
CA LEU A 118 0.98 1.52 -17.45
C LEU A 118 1.43 2.28 -18.70
N GLY A 119 2.04 1.55 -19.64
CA GLY A 119 2.56 2.14 -20.85
C GLY A 119 3.66 3.16 -20.56
N ASP A 120 3.41 4.41 -20.87
CA ASP A 120 4.36 5.52 -20.75
C ASP A 120 4.12 6.44 -19.53
N ARG A 121 3.24 6.04 -18.62
CA ARG A 121 2.82 6.90 -17.49
C ARG A 121 2.50 6.14 -16.23
N TYR A 122 2.61 6.84 -15.10
CA TYR A 122 2.12 6.43 -13.81
C TYR A 122 0.68 6.90 -13.62
N LEU A 123 -0.17 6.01 -13.12
CA LEU A 123 -1.57 6.27 -12.77
C LEU A 123 -1.68 6.15 -11.25
N LEU A 124 -2.01 7.23 -10.58
CA LEU A 124 -2.21 7.27 -9.13
C LEU A 124 -3.67 7.55 -8.83
N TYR A 125 -4.29 6.61 -8.12
CA TYR A 125 -5.66 6.70 -7.63
C TYR A 125 -5.65 7.16 -6.18
N TYR A 126 -6.60 8.00 -5.79
CA TYR A 126 -6.68 8.56 -4.44
C TYR A 126 -8.12 8.73 -4.00
N ALA A 127 -8.41 8.59 -2.71
CA ALA A 127 -9.74 8.74 -2.17
C ALA A 127 -9.97 10.16 -1.63
N VAL A 128 -11.18 10.67 -1.87
CA VAL A 128 -11.73 11.90 -1.31
C VAL A 128 -12.94 11.52 -0.48
N SER A 129 -12.93 11.81 0.83
CA SER A 129 -14.01 11.39 1.72
C SER A 129 -14.12 12.27 2.97
N VAL A 130 -15.17 12.02 3.76
CA VAL A 130 -15.37 12.52 5.11
C VAL A 130 -15.48 11.35 6.06
N PHE A 131 -14.71 11.38 7.16
CA PHE A 131 -14.65 10.29 8.12
C PHE A 131 -16.05 9.86 8.62
N GLY A 132 -16.34 8.55 8.56
CA GLY A 132 -17.61 7.98 8.96
C GLY A 132 -18.76 8.19 7.97
N LYS A 133 -18.45 8.62 6.75
CA LYS A 133 -19.42 8.77 5.64
C LYS A 133 -19.06 7.88 4.47
N ASN A 134 -20.04 7.61 3.62
CA ASN A 134 -19.84 6.99 2.31
C ASN A 134 -20.19 7.91 1.13
N THR A 135 -20.37 9.20 1.40
CA THR A 135 -20.27 10.22 0.34
C THR A 135 -18.80 10.44 0.07
N SER A 136 -18.30 9.71 -0.92
CA SER A 136 -16.87 9.57 -1.21
C SER A 136 -16.64 9.45 -2.71
N ALA A 137 -15.40 9.66 -3.13
CA ALA A 137 -15.00 9.48 -4.51
C ALA A 137 -13.55 9.03 -4.62
N ILE A 138 -13.24 8.31 -5.69
CA ILE A 138 -11.86 8.01 -6.11
C ILE A 138 -11.56 8.89 -7.32
N GLY A 139 -10.45 9.63 -7.24
CA GLY A 139 -9.86 10.41 -8.32
C GLY A 139 -8.66 9.71 -8.94
N LEU A 140 -8.25 10.19 -10.10
CA LEU A 140 -7.06 9.75 -10.83
C LEU A 140 -6.16 10.94 -11.12
N ALA A 141 -4.86 10.80 -10.85
CA ALA A 141 -3.80 11.67 -11.34
C ALA A 141 -2.81 10.86 -12.18
N THR A 142 -2.22 11.49 -13.19
CA THR A 142 -1.21 10.84 -14.05
C THR A 142 0.06 11.67 -14.12
N ASN A 143 1.21 10.98 -14.30
CA ASN A 143 2.51 11.61 -14.49
C ASN A 143 3.38 10.72 -15.39
N PRO A 144 4.07 11.25 -16.40
CA PRO A 144 4.99 10.45 -17.23
C PRO A 144 6.20 9.91 -16.46
N THR A 145 6.61 10.55 -15.37
CA THR A 145 7.75 10.14 -14.54
C THR A 145 7.51 10.50 -13.09
N LEU A 146 8.16 9.78 -12.16
CA LEU A 146 8.16 10.16 -10.73
C LEU A 146 9.41 10.98 -10.35
N ASP A 147 10.39 11.10 -11.27
CA ASP A 147 11.58 11.93 -11.05
C ASP A 147 11.25 13.42 -11.19
N PRO A 148 11.30 14.22 -10.09
CA PRO A 148 11.01 15.66 -10.15
C PRO A 148 12.01 16.48 -10.98
N GLY A 149 13.19 15.91 -11.27
CA GLY A 149 14.21 16.51 -12.14
C GLY A 149 13.98 16.22 -13.62
N GLY A 150 13.07 15.32 -13.94
CA GLY A 150 12.75 14.93 -15.32
C GLY A 150 12.02 16.05 -16.07
N THR A 151 12.35 16.23 -17.36
CA THR A 151 11.76 17.30 -18.21
C THR A 151 10.27 17.17 -18.40
N ASN A 152 9.72 15.95 -18.26
CA ASN A 152 8.30 15.66 -18.44
C ASN A 152 7.58 15.46 -17.08
N TYR A 153 8.23 15.78 -15.94
CA TYR A 153 7.59 15.65 -14.64
C TYR A 153 6.45 16.65 -14.50
N GLY A 154 5.28 16.14 -14.13
CA GLY A 154 4.12 16.96 -13.83
C GLY A 154 2.86 16.13 -13.64
N TRP A 155 2.30 16.16 -12.43
CA TRP A 155 1.03 15.51 -12.13
C TRP A 155 -0.12 16.24 -12.80
N THR A 156 -0.95 15.50 -13.53
CA THR A 156 -2.17 15.99 -14.18
C THR A 156 -3.38 15.32 -13.55
N ASP A 157 -4.29 16.12 -12.99
CA ASP A 157 -5.59 15.63 -12.52
C ASP A 157 -6.44 15.16 -13.70
N GLN A 158 -6.85 13.91 -13.64
CA GLN A 158 -7.74 13.29 -14.63
C GLN A 158 -9.20 13.30 -14.14
N GLY A 159 -9.47 13.86 -12.96
CA GLY A 159 -10.80 13.93 -12.36
C GLY A 159 -11.27 12.61 -11.78
N MET A 160 -12.55 12.58 -11.41
CA MET A 160 -13.21 11.47 -10.75
C MET A 160 -13.26 10.20 -11.62
N VAL A 161 -13.05 9.04 -11.00
CA VAL A 161 -13.20 7.69 -11.58
C VAL A 161 -14.55 7.09 -11.22
N ILE A 162 -14.88 7.13 -9.93
CA ILE A 162 -16.13 6.59 -9.37
C ILE A 162 -16.45 7.34 -8.07
N SER A 163 -17.72 7.40 -7.70
CA SER A 163 -18.19 7.97 -6.45
C SER A 163 -19.30 7.15 -5.81
N SER A 164 -19.52 7.35 -4.54
CA SER A 164 -20.66 6.88 -3.77
C SER A 164 -21.32 8.02 -3.01
N THR A 165 -22.58 7.82 -2.66
CA THR A 165 -23.41 8.75 -1.89
C THR A 165 -24.06 8.03 -0.73
N ASN A 166 -24.77 8.75 0.14
CA ASN A 166 -25.50 8.12 1.27
C ASN A 166 -26.58 7.12 0.85
N SER A 167 -27.00 7.11 -0.42
CA SER A 167 -27.96 6.14 -0.96
C SER A 167 -27.31 4.84 -1.42
N ASP A 168 -26.00 4.82 -1.58
CA ASP A 168 -25.24 3.65 -2.01
C ASP A 168 -24.96 2.71 -0.83
N ARG A 169 -24.90 1.41 -1.12
CA ARG A 169 -24.57 0.37 -0.14
C ARG A 169 -23.07 0.09 -0.03
N PHE A 170 -22.22 0.84 -0.71
CA PHE A 170 -20.76 0.73 -0.71
C PHE A 170 -20.13 2.08 -0.43
N ASN A 171 -18.84 2.07 -0.12
CA ASN A 171 -18.03 3.27 0.11
C ASN A 171 -16.88 3.32 -0.91
N THR A 172 -16.70 4.45 -1.58
CA THR A 172 -15.72 4.62 -2.65
C THR A 172 -14.42 5.22 -2.10
N ILE A 173 -13.70 4.44 -1.28
CA ILE A 173 -12.37 4.76 -0.76
C ILE A 173 -11.45 3.55 -0.87
N ASP A 174 -10.19 3.73 -0.51
CA ASP A 174 -9.14 2.71 -0.51
C ASP A 174 -8.97 2.06 -1.89
N PRO A 175 -8.67 2.86 -2.94
CA PRO A 175 -8.38 2.30 -4.26
C PRO A 175 -7.16 1.39 -4.22
N ALA A 176 -7.25 0.24 -4.89
CA ALA A 176 -6.13 -0.64 -5.19
C ALA A 176 -6.17 -1.01 -6.67
N ILE A 177 -5.12 -0.62 -7.39
CA ILE A 177 -5.03 -0.82 -8.83
C ILE A 177 -4.19 -2.06 -9.15
N SER A 178 -4.68 -2.91 -10.04
CA SER A 178 -3.98 -4.11 -10.47
C SER A 178 -4.26 -4.44 -11.93
N GLN A 179 -3.38 -5.26 -12.51
CA GLN A 179 -3.54 -5.79 -13.85
C GLN A 179 -3.68 -7.31 -13.78
N ASP A 180 -4.61 -7.88 -14.55
CA ASP A 180 -4.71 -9.33 -14.64
C ASP A 180 -3.72 -9.91 -15.66
N SER A 181 -3.66 -11.25 -15.73
CA SER A 181 -2.77 -11.97 -16.65
C SER A 181 -3.04 -11.70 -18.13
N ASP A 182 -4.22 -11.22 -18.46
CA ASP A 182 -4.61 -10.89 -19.83
C ASP A 182 -4.35 -9.41 -20.18
N GLY A 183 -3.81 -8.64 -19.21
CA GLY A 183 -3.50 -7.22 -19.35
C GLY A 183 -4.68 -6.29 -19.09
N ASN A 184 -5.84 -6.80 -18.64
CA ASN A 184 -6.94 -5.93 -18.24
C ASN A 184 -6.63 -5.24 -16.92
N VAL A 185 -7.08 -3.98 -16.81
CA VAL A 185 -6.83 -3.13 -15.63
C VAL A 185 -8.07 -3.13 -14.75
N TRP A 186 -7.86 -3.29 -13.45
CA TRP A 186 -8.90 -3.44 -12.45
C TRP A 186 -8.66 -2.53 -11.25
N LEU A 187 -9.75 -1.97 -10.72
CA LEU A 187 -9.74 -1.16 -9.50
C LEU A 187 -10.58 -1.86 -8.44
N ALA A 188 -9.92 -2.35 -7.39
CA ALA A 188 -10.58 -2.77 -6.17
C ALA A 188 -10.72 -1.55 -5.24
N PHE A 189 -11.78 -1.49 -4.45
CA PHE A 189 -12.04 -0.42 -3.50
C PHE A 189 -13.13 -0.83 -2.51
N GLY A 190 -13.22 -0.12 -1.41
CA GLY A 190 -14.32 -0.30 -0.45
C GLY A 190 -13.85 -0.28 0.99
N SER A 191 -14.76 0.15 1.87
CA SER A 191 -14.53 0.23 3.30
C SER A 191 -15.88 0.08 3.99
N TYR A 192 -16.00 -0.84 4.95
CA TYR A 192 -17.24 -1.13 5.66
C TYR A 192 -18.44 -1.40 4.74
N TRP A 193 -19.63 -0.90 5.06
CA TRP A 193 -20.89 -1.05 4.27
C TRP A 193 -21.05 -2.45 3.68
N SER A 194 -21.06 -2.58 2.35
CA SER A 194 -21.17 -3.87 1.66
C SER A 194 -19.83 -4.45 1.22
N GLY A 195 -18.72 -4.02 1.86
CA GLY A 195 -17.40 -4.59 1.66
C GLY A 195 -16.70 -4.15 0.38
N ILE A 196 -15.77 -4.97 -0.05
CA ILE A 196 -14.83 -4.69 -1.15
C ILE A 196 -15.49 -4.96 -2.50
N LYS A 197 -15.32 -3.99 -3.41
CA LYS A 197 -15.83 -4.01 -4.78
C LYS A 197 -14.69 -4.03 -5.78
N LEU A 198 -14.97 -4.49 -7.00
CA LEU A 198 -14.03 -4.50 -8.12
C LEU A 198 -14.75 -4.01 -9.39
N ILE A 199 -14.12 -3.12 -10.11
CA ILE A 199 -14.55 -2.66 -11.43
C ILE A 199 -13.40 -2.77 -12.44
N GLN A 200 -13.75 -2.98 -13.70
CA GLN A 200 -12.78 -2.94 -14.79
C GLN A 200 -12.59 -1.51 -15.29
N LEU A 201 -11.34 -1.16 -15.59
CA LEU A 201 -10.95 0.13 -16.15
C LEU A 201 -10.54 -0.01 -17.61
N ASP A 202 -10.73 1.05 -18.37
CA ASP A 202 -10.13 1.22 -19.68
C ASP A 202 -8.66 1.62 -19.50
N PRO A 203 -7.69 0.83 -19.97
CA PRO A 203 -6.28 1.09 -19.76
C PRO A 203 -5.80 2.40 -20.43
N SER A 204 -6.49 2.87 -21.46
CA SER A 204 -6.12 4.10 -22.17
C SER A 204 -6.47 5.35 -21.37
N SER A 205 -7.62 5.37 -20.72
CA SER A 205 -8.11 6.50 -19.92
C SER A 205 -7.83 6.37 -18.42
N GLY A 206 -7.65 5.15 -17.91
CA GLY A 206 -7.60 4.86 -16.46
C GLY A 206 -8.96 5.03 -15.77
N LYS A 207 -10.06 5.14 -16.52
CA LYS A 207 -11.42 5.32 -16.01
C LYS A 207 -12.22 4.04 -16.10
N ARG A 208 -13.34 3.99 -15.38
CA ARG A 208 -14.29 2.88 -15.51
C ARG A 208 -14.69 2.71 -16.97
N ILE A 209 -14.66 1.48 -17.46
CA ILE A 209 -14.91 1.14 -18.89
C ILE A 209 -16.26 1.69 -19.37
N ALA A 210 -17.31 1.59 -18.53
CA ALA A 210 -18.62 2.20 -18.74
C ALA A 210 -19.32 2.34 -17.38
N THR A 211 -20.22 3.32 -17.24
CA THR A 211 -20.97 3.56 -16.00
C THR A 211 -21.82 2.37 -15.56
N ASN A 212 -22.29 1.58 -16.51
CA ASN A 212 -23.09 0.37 -16.29
C ASN A 212 -22.29 -0.94 -16.37
N SER A 213 -20.93 -0.87 -16.47
CA SER A 213 -20.11 -2.08 -16.43
C SER A 213 -20.27 -2.81 -15.09
N PRO A 214 -20.07 -4.13 -15.06
CA PRO A 214 -20.21 -4.92 -13.84
C PRO A 214 -19.38 -4.35 -12.68
N MET A 215 -19.94 -4.46 -11.47
CA MET A 215 -19.25 -4.25 -10.21
C MET A 215 -19.35 -5.55 -9.42
N TYR A 216 -18.19 -6.16 -9.16
CA TYR A 216 -18.09 -7.44 -8.47
C TYR A 216 -17.92 -7.20 -6.97
N SER A 217 -18.51 -8.06 -6.13
CA SER A 217 -18.21 -8.10 -4.68
C SER A 217 -17.14 -9.14 -4.44
N LEU A 218 -16.04 -8.73 -3.78
CA LEU A 218 -14.89 -9.61 -3.55
C LEU A 218 -14.80 -10.13 -2.12
N ALA A 219 -15.17 -9.31 -1.14
CA ALA A 219 -15.10 -9.66 0.27
C ALA A 219 -16.07 -8.80 1.09
N ALA A 220 -16.55 -9.32 2.23
CA ALA A 220 -17.40 -8.59 3.16
C ALA A 220 -17.12 -9.02 4.61
N ASN A 221 -17.12 -8.04 5.50
CA ASN A 221 -17.05 -8.17 6.95
C ASN A 221 -17.49 -6.84 7.56
N ASP A 222 -17.88 -6.82 8.83
CA ASP A 222 -18.39 -5.63 9.51
C ASP A 222 -17.36 -4.48 9.59
N SER A 223 -16.06 -4.81 9.57
CA SER A 223 -14.97 -3.84 9.65
C SER A 223 -13.88 -4.14 8.61
N ILE A 224 -14.28 -4.30 7.35
CA ILE A 224 -13.37 -4.61 6.24
C ILE A 224 -13.05 -3.35 5.43
N GLU A 225 -11.77 -3.19 5.03
CA GLU A 225 -11.32 -2.14 4.12
C GLU A 225 -9.92 -2.43 3.55
N ALA A 226 -9.28 -1.46 2.88
CA ALA A 226 -7.88 -1.49 2.46
C ALA A 226 -7.54 -2.74 1.64
N SER A 227 -8.27 -2.95 0.55
CA SER A 227 -8.04 -4.09 -0.35
C SER A 227 -6.77 -3.92 -1.17
N TYR A 228 -6.09 -5.04 -1.48
CA TYR A 228 -4.98 -5.12 -2.40
C TYR A 228 -5.00 -6.48 -3.13
N ILE A 229 -4.79 -6.50 -4.44
CA ILE A 229 -4.76 -7.75 -5.21
C ILE A 229 -3.37 -7.95 -5.83
N TYR A 230 -2.78 -9.11 -5.56
CA TYR A 230 -1.49 -9.52 -6.11
C TYR A 230 -1.62 -10.85 -6.87
N HIS A 231 -0.99 -10.95 -8.04
CA HIS A 231 -0.97 -12.18 -8.83
C HIS A 231 0.34 -12.95 -8.60
N HIS A 232 0.22 -14.19 -8.14
CA HIS A 232 1.36 -15.07 -7.93
C HIS A 232 1.00 -16.52 -8.27
N ASP A 233 1.86 -17.19 -9.03
CA ASP A 233 1.75 -18.60 -9.41
C ASP A 233 0.35 -19.03 -9.90
N GLY A 234 -0.24 -18.20 -10.77
CA GLY A 234 -1.55 -18.43 -11.37
C GLY A 234 -2.75 -18.29 -10.42
N PHE A 235 -2.58 -17.62 -9.27
CA PHE A 235 -3.63 -17.19 -8.37
C PHE A 235 -3.59 -15.68 -8.17
N TYR A 236 -4.73 -15.08 -8.00
CA TYR A 236 -4.93 -13.74 -7.47
C TYR A 236 -5.14 -13.85 -5.97
N TYR A 237 -4.39 -13.11 -5.19
CA TYR A 237 -4.50 -13.02 -3.74
C TYR A 237 -5.12 -11.69 -3.37
N LEU A 238 -6.25 -11.72 -2.69
CA LEU A 238 -6.93 -10.54 -2.17
C LEU A 238 -6.55 -10.38 -0.70
N PHE A 239 -5.76 -9.35 -0.42
CA PHE A 239 -5.47 -8.89 0.94
C PHE A 239 -6.50 -7.84 1.34
N VAL A 240 -6.94 -7.88 2.59
CA VAL A 240 -7.88 -6.92 3.17
C VAL A 240 -7.52 -6.66 4.62
N ASN A 241 -7.90 -5.51 5.13
CA ASN A 241 -7.85 -5.24 6.56
C ASN A 241 -9.18 -5.55 7.23
N TRP A 242 -9.11 -6.15 8.43
CA TRP A 242 -10.18 -6.18 9.40
C TRP A 242 -9.82 -5.35 10.62
N GLY A 243 -10.83 -4.95 11.40
CA GLY A 243 -10.63 -4.17 12.61
C GLY A 243 -10.66 -2.67 12.36
N GLN A 244 -10.04 -1.92 13.25
CA GLN A 244 -10.13 -0.45 13.28
C GLN A 244 -8.77 0.20 13.25
N CYS A 245 -8.55 1.12 12.30
CA CYS A 245 -7.40 2.00 12.24
C CYS A 245 -7.50 3.22 13.17
N CYS A 246 -6.50 4.08 13.07
CA CYS A 246 -6.55 5.50 13.46
C CYS A 246 -6.71 5.74 14.95
N ARG A 247 -6.34 4.76 15.79
CA ARG A 247 -6.41 4.78 17.26
C ARG A 247 -5.03 4.64 17.94
N GLY A 248 -3.94 4.83 17.18
CA GLY A 248 -2.59 4.62 17.69
C GLY A 248 -2.41 3.24 18.31
N THR A 249 -1.95 3.15 19.55
CA THR A 249 -1.76 1.89 20.28
C THR A 249 -3.04 1.10 20.57
N ASN A 250 -4.22 1.69 20.34
CA ASN A 250 -5.51 1.02 20.49
C ASN A 250 -6.10 0.56 19.15
N SER A 251 -5.36 0.68 18.06
CA SER A 251 -5.76 0.16 16.75
C SER A 251 -5.81 -1.37 16.78
N THR A 252 -6.81 -1.93 16.10
CA THR A 252 -7.06 -3.39 16.08
C THR A 252 -6.95 -3.95 14.66
N TYR A 253 -6.34 -3.19 13.74
CA TYR A 253 -6.13 -3.65 12.37
C TYR A 253 -5.37 -4.98 12.33
N GLU A 254 -5.75 -5.81 11.39
CA GLU A 254 -5.04 -7.02 10.98
C GLU A 254 -5.24 -7.25 9.49
N ILE A 255 -4.26 -7.84 8.84
CA ILE A 255 -4.32 -8.14 7.41
C ILE A 255 -4.70 -9.60 7.21
N ARG A 256 -5.72 -9.83 6.38
CA ARG A 256 -6.22 -11.14 6.00
C ARG A 256 -6.13 -11.37 4.51
N VAL A 257 -6.13 -12.63 4.09
CA VAL A 257 -5.97 -13.02 2.69
C VAL A 257 -6.91 -14.14 2.30
N GLY A 258 -7.39 -14.08 1.05
CA GLY A 258 -7.97 -15.19 0.31
C GLY A 258 -7.42 -15.21 -1.11
N ARG A 259 -7.61 -16.33 -1.84
CA ARG A 259 -7.12 -16.44 -3.22
C ARG A 259 -8.18 -16.97 -4.19
N SER A 260 -8.01 -16.64 -5.46
CA SER A 260 -8.87 -17.05 -6.56
C SER A 260 -8.07 -17.35 -7.82
N LYS A 261 -8.57 -18.20 -8.69
CA LYS A 261 -8.06 -18.37 -10.06
C LYS A 261 -8.53 -17.27 -11.02
N LYS A 262 -9.48 -16.43 -10.61
CA LYS A 262 -10.05 -15.35 -11.41
C LYS A 262 -9.96 -14.03 -10.66
N MET A 263 -9.63 -12.94 -11.36
CA MET A 263 -9.62 -11.60 -10.80
C MET A 263 -10.95 -11.23 -10.12
N THR A 264 -12.07 -11.69 -10.66
CA THR A 264 -13.42 -11.41 -10.15
C THR A 264 -13.88 -12.35 -9.03
N GLY A 265 -13.04 -13.25 -8.55
CA GLY A 265 -13.35 -14.22 -7.50
C GLY A 265 -14.06 -15.49 -8.00
N PRO A 266 -14.66 -16.30 -7.09
CA PRO A 266 -14.65 -16.10 -5.64
C PRO A 266 -13.25 -16.22 -5.05
N TYR A 267 -12.96 -15.41 -4.01
CA TYR A 267 -11.74 -15.51 -3.23
C TYR A 267 -11.99 -16.37 -2.00
N LEU A 268 -11.28 -17.48 -1.90
CA LEU A 268 -11.39 -18.42 -0.79
C LEU A 268 -10.19 -18.30 0.14
N ASP A 269 -10.42 -18.39 1.42
CA ASP A 269 -9.38 -18.45 2.43
C ASP A 269 -8.74 -19.85 2.55
N LYS A 270 -7.83 -20.06 3.50
CA LYS A 270 -7.14 -21.36 3.71
C LYS A 270 -8.12 -22.49 4.07
N ASP A 271 -9.25 -22.17 4.68
CA ASP A 271 -10.28 -23.10 5.10
C ASP A 271 -11.36 -23.33 4.02
N GLY A 272 -11.23 -22.67 2.86
CA GLY A 272 -12.16 -22.75 1.74
C GLY A 272 -13.42 -21.89 1.90
N VAL A 273 -13.44 -20.97 2.86
CA VAL A 273 -14.55 -20.04 3.09
C VAL A 273 -14.43 -18.85 2.14
N ASP A 274 -15.53 -18.53 1.45
CA ASP A 274 -15.60 -17.35 0.56
C ASP A 274 -15.47 -16.05 1.36
N MET A 275 -14.60 -15.15 0.92
CA MET A 275 -14.42 -13.85 1.57
C MET A 275 -15.70 -12.97 1.53
N VAL A 276 -16.61 -13.18 0.57
CA VAL A 276 -17.92 -12.52 0.57
C VAL A 276 -18.79 -13.05 1.72
N ALA A 277 -18.57 -14.28 2.16
CA ALA A 277 -19.26 -14.90 3.29
C ALA A 277 -18.50 -14.75 4.63
N GLY A 278 -17.54 -13.84 4.70
CA GLY A 278 -16.76 -13.57 5.91
C GLY A 278 -15.50 -14.43 6.05
N GLY A 279 -15.05 -15.10 4.99
CA GLY A 279 -13.75 -15.78 4.96
C GLY A 279 -12.58 -14.78 4.96
N GLY A 280 -11.39 -15.29 5.24
CA GLY A 280 -10.14 -14.53 5.23
C GLY A 280 -9.16 -15.04 6.27
N SER A 281 -8.05 -15.66 5.82
CA SER A 281 -7.00 -16.16 6.71
C SER A 281 -6.11 -15.03 7.20
N LEU A 282 -5.86 -14.99 8.51
CA LEU A 282 -4.94 -14.01 9.13
C LEU A 282 -3.51 -14.27 8.66
N ILE A 283 -2.83 -13.22 8.19
CA ILE A 283 -1.41 -13.29 7.81
C ILE A 283 -0.53 -12.31 8.57
N LEU A 284 -1.07 -11.19 9.03
CA LEU A 284 -0.31 -10.22 9.81
C LEU A 284 -1.24 -9.50 10.79
N GLY A 285 -0.89 -9.53 12.07
CA GLY A 285 -1.64 -8.90 13.15
C GLY A 285 -0.73 -8.18 14.14
N THR A 286 -1.32 -7.68 15.20
CA THR A 286 -0.60 -7.04 16.30
C THR A 286 0.31 -8.04 17.01
N GLU A 287 1.59 -7.66 17.17
CA GLU A 287 2.57 -8.42 17.95
C GLU A 287 3.52 -7.47 18.68
N GLY A 288 3.46 -7.45 20.00
CA GLY A 288 4.25 -6.54 20.83
C GLY A 288 4.03 -5.06 20.48
N ALA A 289 5.08 -4.36 20.14
CA ALA A 289 5.03 -2.95 19.75
C ALA A 289 4.65 -2.70 18.27
N PHE A 290 4.47 -3.74 17.49
CA PHE A 290 3.97 -3.66 16.12
C PHE A 290 2.44 -3.81 16.15
N ILE A 291 1.74 -2.71 16.11
CA ILE A 291 0.31 -2.66 16.40
C ILE A 291 -0.47 -2.33 15.14
N GLY A 292 -1.54 -3.07 14.88
CA GLY A 292 -2.52 -2.74 13.87
C GLY A 292 -1.96 -2.55 12.47
N PRO A 293 -1.27 -3.55 11.87
CA PRO A 293 -0.75 -3.44 10.50
C PRO A 293 -1.88 -3.28 9.49
N GLY A 294 -1.66 -2.44 8.49
CA GLY A 294 -2.67 -2.20 7.47
C GLY A 294 -2.17 -1.62 6.15
N HIS A 295 -3.02 -1.67 5.13
CA HIS A 295 -2.71 -1.27 3.75
C HIS A 295 -1.55 -2.05 3.15
N ALA A 296 -1.87 -3.26 2.71
CA ALA A 296 -0.95 -4.20 2.08
C ALA A 296 -0.45 -3.68 0.72
N GLY A 297 0.82 -3.88 0.45
CA GLY A 297 1.43 -3.75 -0.88
C GLY A 297 2.54 -4.78 -1.03
N ILE A 298 2.85 -5.16 -2.26
CA ILE A 298 3.95 -6.09 -2.56
C ILE A 298 4.82 -5.49 -3.66
N ILE A 299 6.13 -5.55 -3.48
CA ILE A 299 7.11 -5.23 -4.51
C ILE A 299 8.02 -6.43 -4.72
N THR A 300 8.24 -6.81 -5.98
CA THR A 300 9.16 -7.86 -6.39
C THR A 300 10.48 -7.25 -6.87
N GLU A 301 11.60 -7.67 -6.26
CA GLU A 301 12.95 -7.29 -6.65
C GLU A 301 13.79 -8.54 -6.94
N GLY A 302 14.08 -8.77 -8.21
CA GLY A 302 14.72 -10.01 -8.66
C GLY A 302 13.86 -11.22 -8.35
N SER A 303 14.34 -12.11 -7.49
CA SER A 303 13.61 -13.30 -7.02
C SER A 303 12.96 -13.11 -5.64
N ASN A 304 12.94 -11.90 -5.10
CA ASN A 304 12.47 -11.65 -3.74
C ASN A 304 11.21 -10.79 -3.76
N ASP A 305 10.20 -11.26 -3.03
CA ASP A 305 9.00 -10.48 -2.75
C ASP A 305 9.13 -9.80 -1.39
N TRP A 306 8.74 -8.52 -1.35
CA TRP A 306 8.70 -7.70 -0.15
C TRP A 306 7.29 -7.21 0.08
N PHE A 307 6.79 -7.46 1.28
CA PHE A 307 5.49 -6.99 1.73
C PHE A 307 5.62 -5.63 2.40
N SER A 308 4.82 -4.66 2.00
CA SER A 308 4.76 -3.35 2.65
C SER A 308 3.40 -3.12 3.30
N CYS A 309 3.40 -2.39 4.42
CA CYS A 309 2.20 -1.91 5.09
C CYS A 309 2.55 -0.74 6.00
N HIS A 310 1.57 -0.04 6.56
CA HIS A 310 1.81 0.74 7.77
C HIS A 310 1.56 -0.10 9.03
N PHE A 311 2.07 0.36 10.17
CA PHE A 311 1.74 -0.14 11.50
C PHE A 311 1.85 1.00 12.51
N TYR A 312 1.24 0.86 13.69
CA TYR A 312 1.36 1.82 14.78
C TYR A 312 2.47 1.36 15.73
N ASP A 313 3.56 2.14 15.84
CA ASP A 313 4.72 1.80 16.64
C ASP A 313 4.46 2.08 18.13
N GLY A 314 4.25 1.03 18.92
CA GLY A 314 4.02 1.11 20.37
C GLY A 314 5.19 1.74 21.13
N THR A 315 6.42 1.66 20.62
CA THR A 315 7.60 2.33 21.22
C THR A 315 7.60 3.84 20.96
N ARG A 316 6.81 4.31 19.99
CA ARG A 316 6.69 5.71 19.57
C ARG A 316 5.28 6.26 19.78
N ARG A 317 4.59 5.81 20.84
CA ARG A 317 3.23 6.22 21.22
C ARG A 317 2.17 5.97 20.14
N GLY A 318 2.34 4.92 19.34
CA GLY A 318 1.41 4.59 18.26
C GLY A 318 1.50 5.51 17.05
N LEU A 319 2.63 6.17 16.84
CA LEU A 319 2.91 6.87 15.58
C LEU A 319 2.95 5.84 14.45
N SER A 320 2.23 6.11 13.37
CA SER A 320 2.25 5.19 12.21
C SER A 320 3.60 5.25 11.50
N ALA A 321 4.05 4.10 11.02
CA ALA A 321 5.33 3.95 10.34
C ALA A 321 5.20 2.93 9.19
N LEU A 322 6.08 3.05 8.19
CA LEU A 322 6.20 2.07 7.12
C LEU A 322 6.87 0.80 7.66
N ALA A 323 6.34 -0.35 7.27
CA ALA A 323 7.01 -1.64 7.38
C ALA A 323 7.26 -2.19 5.98
N ILE A 324 8.46 -2.74 5.76
CA ILE A 324 8.83 -3.50 4.57
C ILE A 324 9.42 -4.80 5.08
N LEU A 325 8.74 -5.91 4.82
CA LEU A 325 9.00 -7.23 5.41
C LEU A 325 9.23 -8.26 4.31
N PRO A 326 10.10 -9.26 4.52
CA PRO A 326 10.21 -10.38 3.58
C PRO A 326 8.89 -11.11 3.44
N LEU A 327 8.50 -11.37 2.21
CA LEU A 327 7.37 -12.22 1.87
C LEU A 327 7.90 -13.54 1.32
N GLN A 328 7.42 -14.64 1.85
CA GLN A 328 7.68 -16.00 1.34
C GLN A 328 6.35 -16.67 0.99
N TRP A 329 6.43 -17.76 0.23
CA TRP A 329 5.27 -18.54 -0.15
C TRP A 329 5.44 -19.95 0.40
N ASP A 330 4.46 -20.45 1.16
CA ASP A 330 4.48 -21.80 1.72
C ASP A 330 4.32 -22.88 0.61
N ALA A 331 4.48 -24.14 0.97
CA ALA A 331 4.32 -25.26 0.02
C ALA A 331 2.91 -25.36 -0.59
N GLY A 332 1.90 -24.76 0.04
CA GLY A 332 0.54 -24.64 -0.46
C GLY A 332 0.32 -23.41 -1.34
N GLY A 333 1.36 -22.58 -1.54
CA GLY A 333 1.33 -21.34 -2.29
C GLY A 333 0.63 -20.20 -1.53
N TRP A 334 0.64 -20.20 -0.20
CA TRP A 334 0.10 -19.10 0.59
C TRP A 334 1.20 -18.15 1.08
N PRO A 335 0.91 -16.84 1.17
CA PRO A 335 1.90 -15.88 1.64
C PRO A 335 2.20 -16.06 3.12
N GLU A 336 3.49 -15.97 3.47
CA GLU A 336 4.01 -15.93 4.83
C GLU A 336 4.90 -14.70 5.01
N ILE A 337 4.61 -13.91 6.04
CA ILE A 337 5.35 -12.70 6.36
C ILE A 337 6.12 -12.93 7.64
N HIS A 338 7.45 -12.89 7.54
CA HIS A 338 8.33 -13.12 8.68
C HIS A 338 8.84 -11.80 9.23
N ARG A 339 8.54 -11.57 10.51
CA ARG A 339 9.12 -10.50 11.34
C ARG A 339 10.26 -11.08 12.17
N LYS A 340 11.38 -10.39 12.24
CA LYS A 340 12.55 -10.80 13.04
C LYS A 340 12.77 -9.89 14.23
#